data_43ef2076e6fb8c71d617d0af3079d1f3
#
_entry.id   43ef2076e6fb8c71d617d0af3079d1f3
#
_cell.length_a   1.000
_cell.length_b   1.000
_cell.length_c   1.000
_cell.angle_alpha   90.00
_cell.angle_beta   90.00
_cell.angle_gamma   90.00
#
_symmetry.space_group_name_H-M   'P 1'
#
loop_
_entity.id
_entity.type
_entity.pdbx_description
1 polymer ?
#
loop_
_entity_poly.entity_id
_entity_poly.type
_entity_poly.pdbx_seq_one_letter_code
_entity_poly.pdbx_strand_id
1 'polypeptide(L)'
;MRVFILSPALGSDRIVTIRTENGVARVVWKGATPPSPGETNVELTLRGRLRWGTEVVPAPSGERAGIREDGSVVAAVDGVDSDGVARLRMPGEVVMIAPTGRQPPISVGDLVHVVGIEIDIYPENV
;
A
#
# COMPACT_ATOMS: atom_id res chain seq x y z
N MET A 1 1.28 10.17 -0.62
CA MET A 1 2.61 9.55 -0.72
C MET A 1 3.33 10.08 -1.95
N ARG A 2 4.61 10.36 -1.79
CA ARG A 2 5.44 10.83 -2.90
C ARG A 2 6.14 9.64 -3.55
N VAL A 3 5.98 9.53 -4.87
CA VAL A 3 6.59 8.45 -5.65
C VAL A 3 7.27 9.02 -6.88
N PHE A 4 8.14 8.24 -7.49
CA PHE A 4 8.77 8.60 -8.76
C PHE A 4 8.24 7.64 -9.84
N ILE A 5 7.56 8.18 -10.83
CA ILE A 5 7.04 7.41 -11.95
C ILE A 5 8.19 7.12 -12.91
N LEU A 6 8.55 5.84 -13.03
CA LEU A 6 9.65 5.40 -13.90
C LEU A 6 9.16 5.06 -15.30
N SER A 7 8.01 4.42 -15.40
CA SER A 7 7.46 3.95 -16.66
C SER A 7 6.00 4.38 -16.74
N PRO A 8 5.72 5.49 -17.44
CA PRO A 8 4.36 6.02 -17.52
C PRO A 8 3.52 5.38 -18.62
N ALA A 9 4.11 4.53 -19.46
CA ALA A 9 3.38 3.89 -20.54
C ALA A 9 2.36 2.91 -19.98
N LEU A 10 1.08 3.11 -20.34
CA LEU A 10 -0.01 2.28 -19.86
C LEU A 10 -0.47 1.34 -20.97
N GLY A 11 -0.43 0.04 -20.66
CA GLY A 11 -1.18 -0.95 -21.41
C GLY A 11 -2.64 -0.97 -20.94
N SER A 12 -3.40 -1.94 -21.43
CA SER A 12 -4.79 -2.13 -21.01
C SER A 12 -4.91 -2.50 -19.52
N ASP A 13 -3.86 -3.05 -18.93
CA ASP A 13 -3.78 -3.40 -17.51
C ASP A 13 -3.53 -2.18 -16.62
N ARG A 14 -3.14 -1.03 -17.19
CA ARG A 14 -2.86 0.22 -16.50
C ARG A 14 -1.74 0.12 -15.46
N ILE A 15 -0.82 -0.81 -15.65
CA ILE A 15 0.31 -1.00 -14.73
C ILE A 15 1.39 0.03 -15.03
N VAL A 16 1.86 0.69 -14.00
CA VAL A 16 3.01 1.60 -14.03
C VAL A 16 4.07 1.12 -13.07
N THR A 17 5.31 1.47 -13.35
CA THR A 17 6.44 1.19 -12.47
C THR A 17 6.78 2.46 -11.69
N ILE A 18 6.86 2.35 -10.38
CA ILE A 18 7.20 3.46 -9.50
C ILE A 18 8.42 3.12 -8.67
N ARG A 19 9.12 4.15 -8.23
CA ARG A 19 10.19 4.05 -7.24
C ARG A 19 9.78 4.81 -5.98
N THR A 20 9.97 4.16 -4.85
CA THR A 20 9.81 4.75 -3.53
C THR A 20 11.15 4.66 -2.78
N GLU A 21 11.18 5.10 -1.54
CA GLU A 21 12.39 4.97 -0.69
C GLU A 21 12.80 3.51 -0.50
N ASN A 22 11.87 2.57 -0.65
CA ASN A 22 12.12 1.15 -0.39
C ASN A 22 12.34 0.33 -1.66
N GLY A 23 12.40 0.96 -2.83
CA GLY A 23 12.69 0.28 -4.07
C GLY A 23 11.65 0.52 -5.15
N VAL A 24 11.65 -0.37 -6.14
CA VAL A 24 10.82 -0.28 -7.34
C VAL A 24 9.66 -1.25 -7.21
N ALA A 25 8.47 -0.81 -7.59
CA ALA A 25 7.28 -1.65 -7.56
C ALA A 25 6.38 -1.37 -8.76
N ARG A 26 5.54 -2.35 -9.10
CA ARG A 26 4.52 -2.22 -10.14
C ARG A 26 3.18 -2.04 -9.47
N VAL A 27 2.45 -1.01 -9.89
CA VAL A 27 1.16 -0.64 -9.30
C VAL A 27 0.17 -0.29 -10.40
N VAL A 28 -1.10 -0.22 -10.06
CA VAL A 28 -2.17 0.08 -11.02
C VAL A 28 -2.49 1.57 -10.96
N TRP A 29 -2.40 2.24 -12.08
CA TRP A 29 -2.73 3.67 -12.20
C TRP A 29 -4.23 3.85 -12.40
N LYS A 30 -4.86 4.65 -11.54
CA LYS A 30 -6.30 4.90 -11.55
C LYS A 30 -6.67 6.31 -12.01
N GLY A 31 -5.71 7.12 -12.41
CA GLY A 31 -6.00 8.44 -12.94
C GLY A 31 -6.69 8.40 -14.29
N ALA A 32 -7.47 9.44 -14.61
CA ALA A 32 -8.19 9.54 -15.88
C ALA A 32 -7.23 9.73 -17.05
N THR A 33 -6.09 10.38 -16.82
CA THR A 33 -5.06 10.58 -17.83
C THR A 33 -3.79 9.84 -17.42
N PRO A 34 -2.95 9.42 -18.39
CA PRO A 34 -1.68 8.77 -18.05
C PRO A 34 -0.81 9.67 -17.16
N PRO A 35 -0.03 9.09 -16.25
CA PRO A 35 0.86 9.87 -15.40
C PRO A 35 2.02 10.41 -16.21
N SER A 36 2.54 11.57 -15.80
CA SER A 36 3.79 12.09 -16.35
C SER A 36 4.97 11.42 -15.64
N PRO A 37 6.10 11.20 -16.33
CA PRO A 37 7.31 10.72 -15.68
C PRO A 37 7.77 11.69 -14.60
N GLY A 38 8.43 11.15 -13.58
CA GLY A 38 9.02 11.96 -12.53
C GLY A 38 8.27 11.89 -11.23
N GLU A 39 8.61 12.81 -10.35
CA GLU A 39 8.10 12.86 -8.99
C GLU A 39 6.66 13.36 -8.96
N THR A 40 5.81 12.67 -8.19
CA THR A 40 4.41 13.06 -8.04
C THR A 40 3.87 12.55 -6.70
N ASN A 41 2.78 13.16 -6.25
CA ASN A 41 2.06 12.73 -5.06
C ASN A 41 0.85 11.89 -5.48
N VAL A 42 0.66 10.78 -4.80
CA VAL A 42 -0.43 9.85 -5.07
C VAL A 42 -1.07 9.39 -3.77
N GLU A 43 -2.32 8.95 -3.88
CA GLU A 43 -3.02 8.24 -2.82
C GLU A 43 -3.05 6.76 -3.16
N LEU A 44 -2.99 5.91 -2.14
CA LEU A 44 -2.96 4.46 -2.30
C LEU A 44 -4.24 3.82 -1.82
N THR A 45 -4.64 2.76 -2.52
CA THR A 45 -5.63 1.82 -2.03
C THR A 45 -5.06 0.42 -2.20
N LEU A 46 -5.20 -0.40 -1.16
CA LEU A 46 -4.80 -1.80 -1.21
C LEU A 46 -6.02 -2.63 -1.57
N ARG A 47 -6.01 -3.23 -2.74
CA ARG A 47 -7.15 -3.99 -3.25
C ARG A 47 -6.88 -5.48 -3.15
N GLY A 48 -7.82 -6.20 -2.54
CA GLY A 48 -7.71 -7.64 -2.36
C GLY A 48 -8.67 -8.11 -1.30
N ARG A 49 -8.75 -9.44 -1.15
CA ARG A 49 -9.49 -10.04 -0.05
C ARG A 49 -8.56 -10.17 1.14
N LEU A 50 -8.72 -9.28 2.11
CA LEU A 50 -7.81 -9.20 3.25
C LEU A 50 -8.40 -9.97 4.44
N ARG A 51 -7.60 -10.89 4.98
CA ARG A 51 -7.97 -11.70 6.14
C ARG A 51 -6.81 -11.66 7.13
N TRP A 52 -7.16 -11.46 8.39
CA TRP A 52 -6.18 -11.56 9.47
C TRP A 52 -5.55 -12.96 9.49
N GLY A 53 -4.24 -13.03 9.58
CA GLY A 53 -3.51 -14.29 9.61
C GLY A 53 -3.21 -14.91 8.25
N THR A 54 -3.74 -14.35 7.16
CA THR A 54 -3.50 -14.83 5.79
C THR A 54 -2.89 -13.73 4.94
N GLU A 55 -3.64 -12.73 4.54
CA GLU A 55 -3.12 -11.60 3.78
C GLU A 55 -2.54 -10.52 4.70
N VAL A 56 -3.00 -10.44 5.94
CA VAL A 56 -2.50 -9.46 6.91
C VAL A 56 -1.85 -10.22 8.06
N VAL A 57 -0.53 -10.22 8.09
CA VAL A 57 0.27 -11.01 9.04
C VAL A 57 1.29 -10.11 9.73
N PRO A 58 1.79 -10.49 10.92
CA PRO A 58 2.88 -9.74 11.53
C PRO A 58 4.08 -9.69 10.61
N ALA A 59 4.70 -8.52 10.49
CA ALA A 59 5.93 -8.38 9.72
C ALA A 59 7.12 -8.95 10.51
N PRO A 60 8.11 -9.53 9.81
CA PRO A 60 9.34 -9.93 10.46
C PRO A 60 10.04 -8.77 11.15
N SER A 61 10.77 -9.08 12.22
CA SER A 61 11.57 -8.10 12.94
C SER A 61 12.58 -7.45 12.02
N GLY A 62 12.72 -6.12 12.11
CA GLY A 62 13.67 -5.37 11.30
C GLY A 62 13.16 -4.93 9.93
N GLU A 63 11.93 -5.27 9.58
CA GLU A 63 11.32 -4.79 8.34
C GLU A 63 11.02 -3.28 8.42
N ARG A 64 11.06 -2.63 7.26
CA ARG A 64 10.74 -1.21 7.13
C ARG A 64 9.39 -1.05 6.48
N ALA A 65 8.61 -0.08 6.96
CA ALA A 65 7.32 0.26 6.36
C ALA A 65 7.53 0.79 4.94
N GLY A 66 6.66 0.39 4.03
CA GLY A 66 6.67 0.84 2.64
C GLY A 66 6.18 -0.23 1.67
N ILE A 67 6.16 0.15 0.40
CA ILE A 67 5.83 -0.76 -0.69
C ILE A 67 7.07 -1.57 -1.04
N ARG A 68 6.92 -2.88 -1.11
CA ARG A 68 8.02 -3.80 -1.42
C ARG A 68 8.03 -4.11 -2.92
N GLU A 69 9.20 -4.55 -3.42
CA GLU A 69 9.36 -4.87 -4.84
C GLU A 69 8.45 -6.01 -5.31
N ASP A 70 8.06 -6.91 -4.41
CA ASP A 70 7.15 -8.01 -4.72
C ASP A 70 5.67 -7.59 -4.78
N GLY A 71 5.38 -6.30 -4.58
CA GLY A 71 4.02 -5.78 -4.61
C GLY A 71 3.30 -5.85 -3.26
N SER A 72 3.93 -6.38 -2.23
CA SER A 72 3.37 -6.38 -0.89
C SER A 72 3.67 -5.06 -0.16
N VAL A 73 3.04 -4.86 0.99
CA VAL A 73 3.19 -3.65 1.80
C VAL A 73 3.53 -4.03 3.22
N VAL A 74 4.48 -3.33 3.81
CA VAL A 74 4.73 -3.35 5.25
C VAL A 74 4.29 -2.01 5.82
N ALA A 75 3.51 -2.03 6.89
CA ALA A 75 2.99 -0.80 7.47
C ALA A 75 2.85 -0.95 8.99
N ALA A 76 2.92 0.18 9.69
CA ALA A 76 2.70 0.23 11.12
C ALA A 76 1.20 0.39 11.40
N VAL A 77 0.69 -0.40 12.34
CA VAL A 77 -0.69 -0.26 12.78
C VAL A 77 -0.81 1.03 13.58
N ASP A 78 -1.68 1.92 13.12
CA ASP A 78 -1.96 3.18 13.79
C ASP A 78 -3.22 3.09 14.69
N GLY A 79 -4.01 2.07 14.47
CA GLY A 79 -5.20 1.78 15.26
C GLY A 79 -6.13 0.84 14.51
N VAL A 80 -7.00 0.17 15.26
CA VAL A 80 -8.11 -0.61 14.70
C VAL A 80 -9.38 -0.11 15.34
N ASP A 81 -10.31 0.33 14.51
CA ASP A 81 -11.57 0.90 14.97
C ASP A 81 -12.55 -0.22 15.37
N SER A 82 -13.60 0.14 16.11
CA SER A 82 -14.59 -0.83 16.58
C SER A 82 -15.36 -1.51 15.45
N ASP A 83 -15.38 -0.91 14.25
CA ASP A 83 -15.99 -1.48 13.05
C ASP A 83 -15.05 -2.42 12.27
N GLY A 84 -13.84 -2.65 12.79
CA GLY A 84 -12.87 -3.53 12.17
C GLY A 84 -11.95 -2.88 11.15
N VAL A 85 -12.07 -1.58 10.93
CA VAL A 85 -11.18 -0.86 10.02
C VAL A 85 -9.84 -0.63 10.70
N ALA A 86 -8.77 -1.08 10.07
CA ALA A 86 -7.40 -0.85 10.53
C ALA A 86 -6.77 0.30 9.75
N ARG A 87 -6.17 1.22 10.49
CA ARG A 87 -5.38 2.31 9.89
C ARG A 87 -3.92 1.90 9.89
N LEU A 88 -3.33 1.87 8.70
CA LEU A 88 -1.94 1.45 8.51
C LEU A 88 -1.14 2.64 8.02
N ARG A 89 -0.02 2.89 8.68
CA ARG A 89 0.86 4.01 8.34
C ARG A 89 2.11 3.53 7.62
N MET A 90 2.39 4.17 6.50
CA MET A 90 3.65 4.08 5.75
C MET A 90 4.25 5.49 5.65
N PRO A 91 5.53 5.61 5.25
CA PRO A 91 6.09 6.93 5.02
C PRO A 91 5.25 7.74 4.03
N GLY A 92 4.70 8.87 4.50
CA GLY A 92 3.90 9.79 3.68
C GLY A 92 2.49 9.34 3.35
N GLU A 93 1.99 8.26 3.95
CA GLU A 93 0.66 7.75 3.63
C GLU A 93 0.03 6.99 4.80
N VAL A 94 -1.28 7.13 4.93
CA VAL A 94 -2.09 6.29 5.81
C VAL A 94 -3.14 5.61 4.94
N VAL A 95 -3.17 4.29 4.99
CA VAL A 95 -4.17 3.52 4.25
C VAL A 95 -5.10 2.83 5.24
N MET A 96 -6.36 2.68 4.84
CA MET A 96 -7.36 1.99 5.64
C MET A 96 -7.68 0.67 4.97
N ILE A 97 -7.71 -0.40 5.77
CA ILE A 97 -8.14 -1.72 5.34
C ILE A 97 -9.19 -2.26 6.30
N ALA A 98 -10.02 -3.15 5.81
CA ALA A 98 -11.06 -3.78 6.62
C ALA A 98 -10.92 -5.31 6.56
N PRO A 99 -9.89 -5.89 7.22
CA PRO A 99 -9.68 -7.31 7.17
C PRO A 99 -10.80 -8.08 7.84
N THR A 100 -11.13 -9.23 7.29
CA THR A 100 -12.07 -10.17 7.90
C THR A 100 -11.33 -11.17 8.77
N GLY A 101 -12.09 -11.99 9.50
CA GLY A 101 -11.52 -12.99 10.37
C GLY A 101 -11.18 -12.44 11.75
N ARG A 102 -10.55 -13.30 12.55
CA ARG A 102 -10.24 -12.96 13.93
C ARG A 102 -8.99 -12.08 14.00
N GLN A 103 -9.16 -10.89 14.54
CA GLN A 103 -8.04 -9.99 14.77
C GLN A 103 -7.12 -10.55 15.86
N PRO A 104 -5.82 -10.68 15.59
CA PRO A 104 -4.85 -11.06 16.63
C PRO A 104 -4.62 -9.90 17.59
N PRO A 105 -3.99 -10.13 18.74
CA PRO A 105 -3.55 -9.06 19.60
C PRO A 105 -2.60 -8.11 18.84
N ILE A 106 -2.96 -6.83 18.79
CA ILE A 106 -2.20 -5.81 18.05
C ILE A 106 -2.10 -4.57 18.91
N SER A 107 -0.90 -4.00 18.92
CA SER A 107 -0.62 -2.71 19.56
C SER A 107 -0.28 -1.66 18.51
N VAL A 108 -0.57 -0.41 18.81
CA VAL A 108 -0.15 0.71 17.96
C VAL A 108 1.37 0.67 17.79
N GLY A 109 1.82 0.79 16.56
CA GLY A 109 3.23 0.70 16.20
C GLY A 109 3.67 -0.68 15.72
N ASP A 110 2.88 -1.73 15.94
CA ASP A 110 3.20 -3.05 15.40
C ASP A 110 3.25 -3.01 13.88
N LEU A 111 4.25 -3.66 13.31
CA LEU A 111 4.36 -3.77 11.85
C LEU A 111 3.61 -5.00 11.35
N VAL A 112 2.82 -4.79 10.31
CA VAL A 112 2.13 -5.86 9.60
C VAL A 112 2.61 -5.92 8.17
N HIS A 113 2.57 -7.12 7.60
CA HIS A 113 2.88 -7.38 6.20
C HIS A 113 1.57 -7.74 5.49
N VAL A 114 1.22 -6.97 4.46
CA VAL A 114 0.00 -7.17 3.70
C VAL A 114 0.39 -7.75 2.35
N VAL A 115 -0.07 -8.97 2.07
CA VAL A 115 0.29 -9.74 0.88
C VAL A 115 -0.95 -10.11 0.08
N GLY A 116 -0.77 -10.60 -1.14
CA GLY A 116 -1.88 -11.03 -1.98
C GLY A 116 -2.77 -9.88 -2.44
N ILE A 117 -2.20 -8.71 -2.60
CA ILE A 117 -2.93 -7.49 -2.94
C ILE A 117 -2.47 -6.92 -4.27
N GLU A 118 -3.29 -6.06 -4.82
CA GLU A 118 -2.87 -5.10 -5.85
C GLU A 118 -2.92 -3.71 -5.25
N ILE A 119 -1.94 -2.90 -5.59
CA ILE A 119 -1.87 -1.51 -5.13
C ILE A 119 -2.41 -0.64 -6.24
N ASP A 120 -3.50 0.07 -5.94
CA ASP A 120 -4.05 1.08 -6.84
C ASP A 120 -3.52 2.43 -6.39
N ILE A 121 -3.05 3.24 -7.34
CA ILE A 121 -2.62 4.61 -7.05
C ILE A 121 -3.49 5.59 -7.82
N TYR A 122 -3.82 6.67 -7.14
CA TYR A 122 -4.64 7.76 -7.67
C TYR A 122 -3.83 9.04 -7.62
N PRO A 123 -3.95 9.91 -8.64
CA PRO A 123 -3.33 11.23 -8.54
C PRO A 123 -3.94 11.98 -7.36
N GLU A 124 -3.08 12.60 -6.57
CA GLU A 124 -3.54 13.45 -5.49
C GLU A 124 -4.06 14.76 -6.07
N ASN A 125 -5.32 15.10 -5.76
CA ASN A 125 -5.91 16.34 -6.19
C ASN A 125 -5.56 17.44 -5.19
N VAL A 126 -4.74 18.36 -5.61
CA VAL A 126 -4.35 19.54 -4.84
C VAL A 126 -5.06 20.77 -5.33
#